data_eaea0e9db8256415c6121c64a428a873
#
_entry.id   eaea0e9db8256415c6121c64a428a873
#
_cell.length_a   1.000
_cell.length_b   1.000
_cell.length_c   1.000
_cell.angle_alpha   90.00
_cell.angle_beta   90.00
_cell.angle_gamma   90.00
#
_symmetry.space_group_name_H-M   'P 1'
#
loop_
_entity.id
_entity.type
_entity.pdbx_description
1 polymer ?
#
loop_
_entity_poly.entity_id
_entity_poly.type
_entity_poly.pdbx_seq_one_letter_code
_entity_poly.pdbx_strand_id
1 'polypeptide(L)'
;MSLRAYLRSHAVRVVCSVAVVALLAVMLPVVGVEKGATELVMLLVTVLEVTGLVWKWLRGRSFARGLACLAESEQDALDVAATLPEPDYPEGELAWEAIQGVVRTSRRREAGLKQQMQEYRRYVELWVHEIKTPLAAINLTLANSHGEDARTLSREVARVEADVENALYYARSTSVDKDYLLRRCALGELARDAVKSRARSLIEAHVAVDLAGLEGEKGLWVYCDPKWMTFVLGQLIDNAVRYRAVPERDGREARLCFSASVEGTGSAEERVVLHVADNGCGISEADLGRIFERGFTGTNGRTHERSTGMGLYLVRTLCEKMGLAVGARSAEGVGTTIDITFPRERSRAV
;
A
#
# COMPACT_ATOMS: atom_id res chain seq x y z
N MET A 1 12.87 30.08 -13.35
CA MET A 1 12.99 30.70 -14.71
C MET A 1 14.25 31.54 -14.76
N SER A 2 15.18 31.27 -15.68
CA SER A 2 16.39 32.06 -15.84
C SER A 2 16.05 33.44 -16.48
N LEU A 3 16.86 34.46 -16.16
CA LEU A 3 16.69 35.81 -16.74
C LEU A 3 16.69 35.78 -18.27
N ARG A 4 17.50 34.88 -18.86
CA ARG A 4 17.56 34.69 -20.32
C ARG A 4 16.23 34.20 -20.92
N ALA A 5 15.57 33.24 -20.25
CA ALA A 5 14.27 32.69 -20.69
C ALA A 5 13.16 33.78 -20.56
N TYR A 6 13.21 34.59 -19.53
CA TYR A 6 12.29 35.71 -19.35
C TYR A 6 12.46 36.80 -20.44
N LEU A 7 13.68 37.22 -20.73
CA LEU A 7 13.97 38.19 -21.80
C LEU A 7 13.54 37.69 -23.18
N ARG A 8 13.73 36.38 -23.45
CA ARG A 8 13.29 35.76 -24.72
C ARG A 8 11.75 35.74 -24.84
N SER A 9 11.02 35.47 -23.79
CA SER A 9 9.54 35.48 -23.79
C SER A 9 8.97 36.92 -23.93
N HIS A 10 9.73 37.94 -23.53
CA HIS A 10 9.34 39.35 -23.63
C HIS A 10 10.13 40.11 -24.71
N ALA A 11 10.68 39.38 -25.69
CA ALA A 11 11.54 39.93 -26.74
C ALA A 11 10.87 41.09 -27.50
N VAL A 12 9.59 40.95 -27.83
CA VAL A 12 8.80 42.03 -28.50
C VAL A 12 8.78 43.29 -27.67
N ARG A 13 8.56 43.20 -26.38
CA ARG A 13 8.53 44.37 -25.47
C ARG A 13 9.91 45.04 -25.40
N VAL A 14 10.97 44.21 -25.27
CA VAL A 14 12.36 44.72 -25.25
C VAL A 14 12.69 45.43 -26.55
N VAL A 15 12.30 44.89 -27.71
CA VAL A 15 12.48 45.52 -29.01
C VAL A 15 11.69 46.84 -29.11
N CYS A 16 10.43 46.87 -28.64
CA CYS A 16 9.64 48.11 -28.61
C CYS A 16 10.26 49.18 -27.70
N SER A 17 10.75 48.82 -26.52
CA SER A 17 11.45 49.74 -25.64
C SER A 17 12.70 50.33 -26.26
N VAL A 18 13.51 49.51 -26.89
CA VAL A 18 14.69 49.96 -27.64
C VAL A 18 14.31 50.90 -28.81
N ALA A 19 13.24 50.58 -29.55
CA ALA A 19 12.76 51.41 -30.65
C ALA A 19 12.25 52.79 -30.16
N VAL A 20 11.54 52.83 -29.01
CA VAL A 20 11.07 54.10 -28.38
C VAL A 20 12.26 54.94 -27.96
N VAL A 21 13.26 54.35 -27.32
CA VAL A 21 14.48 55.06 -26.89
C VAL A 21 15.24 55.58 -28.12
N ALA A 22 15.38 54.79 -29.19
CA ALA A 22 16.01 55.23 -30.43
C ALA A 22 15.22 56.37 -31.12
N LEU A 23 13.91 56.27 -31.14
CA LEU A 23 13.05 57.32 -31.70
C LEU A 23 13.20 58.65 -30.94
N LEU A 24 13.21 58.62 -29.62
CA LEU A 24 13.43 59.80 -28.78
C LEU A 24 14.80 60.40 -28.99
N ALA A 25 15.84 59.58 -29.17
CA ALA A 25 17.21 60.02 -29.47
C ALA A 25 17.31 60.82 -30.77
N VAL A 26 16.47 60.52 -31.78
CA VAL A 26 16.43 61.21 -33.05
C VAL A 26 15.51 62.43 -33.01
N MET A 27 14.36 62.31 -32.39
CA MET A 27 13.32 63.36 -32.38
C MET A 27 13.67 64.59 -31.52
N LEU A 28 14.23 64.36 -30.29
CA LEU A 28 14.52 65.45 -29.36
C LEU A 28 15.52 66.46 -29.90
N PRO A 29 16.65 66.09 -30.56
CA PRO A 29 17.53 67.04 -31.18
C PRO A 29 16.90 67.78 -32.37
N VAL A 30 16.02 67.11 -33.16
CA VAL A 30 15.32 67.72 -34.30
C VAL A 30 14.36 68.85 -33.84
N VAL A 31 13.75 68.70 -32.68
CA VAL A 31 12.85 69.69 -32.05
C VAL A 31 13.63 70.84 -31.37
N GLY A 32 14.97 70.79 -31.34
CA GLY A 32 15.80 71.82 -30.76
C GLY A 32 16.06 71.68 -29.26
N VAL A 33 15.87 70.54 -28.67
CA VAL A 33 16.18 70.23 -27.28
C VAL A 33 17.70 70.25 -27.08
N GLU A 34 18.19 70.88 -26.06
CA GLU A 34 19.61 70.93 -25.68
C GLU A 34 20.19 69.58 -25.39
N LYS A 35 21.45 69.29 -25.83
CA LYS A 35 22.07 67.98 -25.70
C LYS A 35 22.01 67.42 -24.27
N GLY A 36 22.29 68.25 -23.26
CA GLY A 36 22.25 67.79 -21.84
C GLY A 36 20.85 67.37 -21.39
N ALA A 37 19.80 68.06 -21.83
CA ALA A 37 18.43 67.71 -21.56
C ALA A 37 18.01 66.40 -22.28
N THR A 38 18.47 66.22 -23.52
CA THR A 38 18.24 64.97 -24.31
C THR A 38 18.85 63.78 -23.61
N GLU A 39 20.11 63.87 -23.20
CA GLU A 39 20.81 62.78 -22.46
C GLU A 39 20.10 62.42 -21.12
N LEU A 40 19.64 63.41 -20.40
CA LEU A 40 18.92 63.21 -19.14
C LEU A 40 17.57 62.49 -19.35
N VAL A 41 16.80 62.90 -20.37
CA VAL A 41 15.53 62.23 -20.73
C VAL A 41 15.76 60.77 -21.16
N MET A 42 16.77 60.54 -22.00
CA MET A 42 17.13 59.19 -22.43
C MET A 42 17.55 58.29 -21.27
N LEU A 43 18.36 58.82 -20.33
CA LEU A 43 18.75 58.09 -19.14
C LEU A 43 17.53 57.75 -18.29
N LEU A 44 16.66 58.72 -18.05
CA LEU A 44 15.45 58.54 -17.22
C LEU A 44 14.52 57.49 -17.82
N VAL A 45 14.25 57.55 -19.14
CA VAL A 45 13.40 56.56 -19.83
C VAL A 45 14.02 55.16 -19.77
N THR A 46 15.33 55.05 -20.01
CA THR A 46 16.04 53.76 -19.94
C THR A 46 15.98 53.17 -18.52
N VAL A 47 16.21 53.95 -17.49
CA VAL A 47 16.11 53.52 -16.08
C VAL A 47 14.69 53.07 -15.75
N LEU A 48 13.67 53.81 -16.22
CA LEU A 48 12.27 53.45 -15.97
C LEU A 48 11.88 52.14 -16.62
N GLU A 49 12.30 51.92 -17.89
CA GLU A 49 12.05 50.67 -18.62
C GLU A 49 12.76 49.46 -17.97
N VAL A 50 14.05 49.63 -17.62
CA VAL A 50 14.83 48.58 -16.95
C VAL A 50 14.23 48.21 -15.59
N THR A 51 13.89 49.21 -14.78
CA THR A 51 13.25 48.99 -13.47
C THR A 51 11.89 48.29 -13.60
N GLY A 52 11.07 48.65 -14.60
CA GLY A 52 9.81 47.98 -14.88
C GLY A 52 9.97 46.51 -15.30
N LEU A 53 11.00 46.18 -16.10
CA LEU A 53 11.33 44.81 -16.49
C LEU A 53 11.83 43.97 -15.30
N VAL A 54 12.72 44.55 -14.51
CA VAL A 54 13.26 43.88 -13.31
C VAL A 54 12.17 43.65 -12.28
N TRP A 55 11.32 44.61 -12.04
CA TRP A 55 10.19 44.50 -11.12
C TRP A 55 9.24 43.38 -11.52
N LYS A 56 8.83 43.29 -12.79
CA LYS A 56 7.96 42.21 -13.30
C LYS A 56 8.63 40.84 -13.21
N TRP A 57 9.93 40.74 -13.48
CA TRP A 57 10.67 39.51 -13.34
C TRP A 57 10.75 39.03 -11.89
N LEU A 58 11.04 39.93 -10.95
CA LEU A 58 11.09 39.61 -9.51
C LEU A 58 9.73 39.13 -9.00
N ARG A 59 8.66 39.82 -9.40
CA ARG A 59 7.29 39.53 -9.02
C ARG A 59 6.81 38.16 -9.49
N GLY A 60 7.14 37.76 -10.73
CA GLY A 60 6.75 36.48 -11.30
C GLY A 60 7.65 35.32 -10.90
N ARG A 61 8.81 35.56 -10.29
CA ARG A 61 9.84 34.55 -10.08
C ARG A 61 9.45 33.47 -9.07
N SER A 62 8.70 33.79 -8.01
CA SER A 62 8.26 32.85 -6.97
C SER A 62 7.26 31.85 -7.53
N PHE A 63 6.23 32.32 -8.20
CA PHE A 63 5.20 31.49 -8.82
C PHE A 63 5.77 30.61 -9.94
N ALA A 64 6.63 31.17 -10.83
CA ALA A 64 7.27 30.41 -11.89
C ALA A 64 8.19 29.29 -11.36
N ARG A 65 8.84 29.47 -10.18
CA ARG A 65 9.61 28.39 -9.54
C ARG A 65 8.72 27.32 -8.96
N GLY A 66 7.60 27.70 -8.32
CA GLY A 66 6.60 26.75 -7.83
C GLY A 66 6.01 25.90 -8.96
N LEU A 67 5.71 26.50 -10.12
CA LEU A 67 5.25 25.76 -11.31
C LEU A 67 6.33 24.80 -11.87
N ALA A 68 7.60 25.19 -11.85
CA ALA A 68 8.68 24.31 -12.28
C ALA A 68 8.83 23.11 -11.33
N CYS A 69 8.75 23.34 -10.02
CA CYS A 69 8.77 22.26 -9.02
C CYS A 69 7.56 21.33 -9.18
N LEU A 70 6.38 21.86 -9.48
CA LEU A 70 5.18 21.08 -9.77
C LEU A 70 5.35 20.18 -11.01
N ALA A 71 6.00 20.68 -12.06
CA ALA A 71 6.25 19.94 -13.28
C ALA A 71 7.25 18.77 -13.09
N GLU A 72 8.14 18.86 -12.09
CA GLU A 72 9.13 17.83 -11.76
C GLU A 72 8.62 16.83 -10.72
N SER A 73 7.50 17.13 -10.03
CA SER A 73 6.94 16.30 -8.95
C SER A 73 5.96 15.29 -9.53
N GLU A 74 6.34 14.00 -9.55
CA GLU A 74 5.43 12.92 -10.00
C GLU A 74 4.47 12.45 -8.89
N GLN A 75 4.93 12.33 -7.65
CA GLN A 75 4.15 11.71 -6.56
C GLN A 75 3.42 12.71 -5.66
N ASP A 76 3.99 13.92 -5.45
CA ASP A 76 3.46 14.93 -4.53
C ASP A 76 2.87 16.15 -5.24
N ALA A 77 2.51 16.02 -6.51
CA ALA A 77 2.05 17.12 -7.35
C ALA A 77 0.86 17.90 -6.76
N LEU A 78 -0.09 17.20 -6.11
CA LEU A 78 -1.25 17.85 -5.48
C LEU A 78 -0.89 18.68 -4.26
N ASP A 79 0.09 18.23 -3.46
CA ASP A 79 0.52 18.96 -2.27
C ASP A 79 1.41 20.14 -2.66
N VAL A 80 2.29 19.97 -3.65
CA VAL A 80 3.05 21.10 -4.24
C VAL A 80 2.10 22.13 -4.85
N ALA A 81 1.08 21.70 -5.60
CA ALA A 81 0.09 22.59 -6.19
C ALA A 81 -0.72 23.36 -5.13
N ALA A 82 -1.03 22.71 -4.00
CA ALA A 82 -1.76 23.34 -2.90
C ALA A 82 -0.94 24.43 -2.16
N THR A 83 0.39 24.31 -2.18
CA THR A 83 1.32 25.25 -1.52
C THR A 83 1.86 26.34 -2.46
N LEU A 84 1.40 26.39 -3.72
CA LEU A 84 1.80 27.42 -4.67
C LEU A 84 1.47 28.81 -4.14
N PRO A 85 2.45 29.76 -4.13
CA PRO A 85 2.20 31.11 -3.71
C PRO A 85 1.23 31.80 -4.68
N GLU A 86 0.30 32.57 -4.12
CA GLU A 86 -0.63 33.38 -4.90
C GLU A 86 0.14 34.49 -5.60
N PRO A 87 0.05 34.60 -6.95
CA PRO A 87 0.68 35.67 -7.70
C PRO A 87 -0.19 36.93 -7.63
N ASP A 88 0.44 38.11 -7.68
CA ASP A 88 -0.23 39.39 -7.60
C ASP A 88 -0.36 40.08 -8.98
N TYR A 89 -0.41 39.29 -10.07
CA TYR A 89 -0.58 39.77 -11.44
C TYR A 89 -1.63 38.91 -12.19
N PRO A 90 -2.45 39.55 -13.08
CA PRO A 90 -3.70 38.96 -13.59
C PRO A 90 -3.50 37.58 -14.29
N GLU A 91 -2.46 37.45 -15.12
CA GLU A 91 -2.23 36.21 -15.83
C GLU A 91 -1.82 35.05 -14.86
N GLY A 92 -1.09 35.40 -13.80
CA GLY A 92 -0.73 34.49 -12.73
C GLY A 92 -1.91 34.07 -11.88
N GLU A 93 -2.78 35.02 -11.51
CA GLU A 93 -4.01 34.78 -10.74
C GLU A 93 -4.92 33.78 -11.44
N LEU A 94 -5.17 33.96 -12.74
CA LEU A 94 -5.98 33.02 -13.54
C LEU A 94 -5.38 31.60 -13.56
N ALA A 95 -4.05 31.49 -13.73
CA ALA A 95 -3.38 30.21 -13.70
C ALA A 95 -3.43 29.56 -12.31
N TRP A 96 -3.24 30.34 -11.26
CA TRP A 96 -3.31 29.89 -9.88
C TRP A 96 -4.73 29.43 -9.51
N GLU A 97 -5.76 30.22 -9.86
CA GLU A 97 -7.17 29.84 -9.63
C GLU A 97 -7.53 28.52 -10.34
N ALA A 98 -7.09 28.35 -11.59
CA ALA A 98 -7.30 27.11 -12.35
C ALA A 98 -6.64 25.91 -11.66
N ILE A 99 -5.38 26.05 -11.22
CA ILE A 99 -4.66 25.00 -10.49
C ILE A 99 -5.36 24.69 -9.17
N GLN A 100 -5.71 25.71 -8.37
CA GLN A 100 -6.43 25.51 -7.12
C GLN A 100 -7.82 24.88 -7.34
N GLY A 101 -8.48 25.16 -8.45
CA GLY A 101 -9.72 24.50 -8.86
C GLY A 101 -9.54 23.00 -9.10
N VAL A 102 -8.47 22.62 -9.81
CA VAL A 102 -8.12 21.22 -10.05
C VAL A 102 -7.77 20.51 -8.74
N VAL A 103 -6.95 21.13 -7.88
CA VAL A 103 -6.57 20.59 -6.57
C VAL A 103 -7.81 20.33 -5.70
N ARG A 104 -8.71 21.32 -5.60
CA ARG A 104 -9.98 21.18 -4.84
C ARG A 104 -10.85 20.04 -5.39
N THR A 105 -10.96 19.94 -6.70
CA THR A 105 -11.76 18.88 -7.35
C THR A 105 -11.16 17.52 -7.12
N SER A 106 -9.83 17.37 -7.25
CA SER A 106 -9.11 16.13 -7.01
C SER A 106 -9.24 15.66 -5.55
N ARG A 107 -9.03 16.57 -4.59
CA ARG A 107 -9.20 16.27 -3.15
C ARG A 107 -10.64 15.86 -2.80
N ARG A 108 -11.65 16.51 -3.42
CA ARG A 108 -13.06 16.13 -3.23
C ARG A 108 -13.34 14.74 -3.77
N ARG A 109 -12.79 14.38 -4.94
CA ARG A 109 -12.92 13.03 -5.52
C ARG A 109 -12.26 11.99 -4.63
N GLU A 110 -11.05 12.26 -4.16
CA GLU A 110 -10.33 11.37 -3.24
C GLU A 110 -11.10 11.16 -1.94
N ALA A 111 -11.60 12.22 -1.31
CA ALA A 111 -12.42 12.14 -0.12
C ALA A 111 -13.72 11.34 -0.37
N GLY A 112 -14.38 11.54 -1.51
CA GLY A 112 -15.56 10.78 -1.91
C GLY A 112 -15.27 9.30 -2.09
N LEU A 113 -14.16 8.94 -2.74
CA LEU A 113 -13.74 7.54 -2.89
C LEU A 113 -13.40 6.90 -1.54
N LYS A 114 -12.72 7.62 -0.64
CA LYS A 114 -12.44 7.14 0.72
C LYS A 114 -13.73 6.90 1.50
N GLN A 115 -14.70 7.80 1.41
CA GLN A 115 -15.99 7.64 2.07
C GLN A 115 -16.75 6.43 1.52
N GLN A 116 -16.86 6.26 0.19
CA GLN A 116 -17.50 5.11 -0.42
C GLN A 116 -16.85 3.79 0.01
N MET A 117 -15.51 3.75 0.10
CA MET A 117 -14.81 2.57 0.56
C MET A 117 -15.09 2.24 2.03
N GLN A 118 -15.20 3.27 2.90
CA GLN A 118 -15.58 3.09 4.30
C GLN A 118 -17.03 2.59 4.44
N GLU A 119 -17.96 3.13 3.65
CA GLU A 119 -19.36 2.67 3.63
C GLU A 119 -19.47 1.22 3.15
N TYR A 120 -18.75 0.88 2.07
CA TYR A 120 -18.68 -0.51 1.58
C TYR A 120 -18.14 -1.47 2.64
N ARG A 121 -17.08 -1.09 3.35
CA ARG A 121 -16.51 -1.88 4.44
C ARG A 121 -17.52 -2.11 5.57
N ARG A 122 -18.20 -1.05 6.04
CA ARG A 122 -19.24 -1.16 7.07
C ARG A 122 -20.38 -2.09 6.62
N TYR A 123 -20.79 -1.99 5.36
CA TYR A 123 -21.79 -2.89 4.79
C TYR A 123 -21.32 -4.35 4.86
N VAL A 124 -20.09 -4.65 4.44
CA VAL A 124 -19.54 -6.01 4.49
C VAL A 124 -19.45 -6.51 5.94
N GLU A 125 -19.04 -5.67 6.90
CA GLU A 125 -18.97 -6.05 8.33
C GLU A 125 -20.35 -6.40 8.90
N LEU A 126 -21.38 -5.62 8.58
CA LEU A 126 -22.75 -5.90 8.99
C LEU A 126 -23.26 -7.20 8.34
N TRP A 127 -23.06 -7.35 7.03
CA TRP A 127 -23.47 -8.52 6.29
C TRP A 127 -22.82 -9.81 6.81
N VAL A 128 -21.51 -9.76 7.12
CA VAL A 128 -20.81 -10.90 7.74
C VAL A 128 -21.43 -11.24 9.11
N HIS A 129 -21.76 -10.24 9.92
CA HIS A 129 -22.38 -10.46 11.22
C HIS A 129 -23.76 -11.14 11.08
N GLU A 130 -24.57 -10.68 10.10
CA GLU A 130 -25.89 -11.25 9.84
C GLU A 130 -25.82 -12.69 9.32
N ILE A 131 -24.80 -13.05 8.53
CA ILE A 131 -24.60 -14.43 8.04
C ILE A 131 -24.08 -15.37 9.15
N LYS A 132 -23.22 -14.88 10.04
CA LYS A 132 -22.67 -15.71 11.15
C LYS A 132 -23.78 -16.22 12.07
N THR A 133 -24.85 -15.47 12.27
CA THR A 133 -25.98 -15.86 13.11
C THR A 133 -26.69 -17.13 12.63
N PRO A 134 -27.21 -17.23 11.39
CA PRO A 134 -27.82 -18.45 10.88
C PRO A 134 -26.82 -19.60 10.73
N LEU A 135 -25.54 -19.34 10.41
CA LEU A 135 -24.51 -20.37 10.39
C LEU A 135 -24.29 -21.00 11.78
N ALA A 136 -24.25 -20.17 12.84
CA ALA A 136 -24.16 -20.68 14.21
C ALA A 136 -25.37 -21.55 14.57
N ALA A 137 -26.58 -21.17 14.16
CA ALA A 137 -27.80 -21.98 14.39
C ALA A 137 -27.74 -23.32 13.64
N ILE A 138 -27.26 -23.34 12.38
CA ILE A 138 -27.05 -24.55 11.60
C ILE A 138 -26.00 -25.43 12.27
N ASN A 139 -24.86 -24.89 12.69
CA ASN A 139 -23.82 -25.63 13.40
C ASN A 139 -24.34 -26.25 14.69
N LEU A 140 -25.16 -25.54 15.48
CA LEU A 140 -25.76 -26.08 16.69
C LEU A 140 -26.73 -27.25 16.38
N THR A 141 -27.51 -27.16 15.31
CA THR A 141 -28.40 -28.24 14.84
C THR A 141 -27.57 -29.44 14.40
N LEU A 142 -26.50 -29.23 13.66
CA LEU A 142 -25.60 -30.30 13.19
C LEU A 142 -24.83 -30.98 14.32
N ALA A 143 -24.45 -30.24 15.35
CA ALA A 143 -23.78 -30.81 16.54
C ALA A 143 -24.67 -31.83 17.27
N ASN A 144 -26.00 -31.69 17.19
CA ASN A 144 -26.97 -32.60 17.76
C ASN A 144 -27.44 -33.71 16.77
N SER A 145 -26.97 -33.68 15.52
CA SER A 145 -27.31 -34.64 14.47
C SER A 145 -26.20 -35.67 14.31
N HIS A 146 -26.56 -36.92 14.02
CA HIS A 146 -25.64 -38.02 13.86
C HIS A 146 -25.80 -38.64 12.47
N GLY A 147 -24.72 -39.08 11.85
CA GLY A 147 -24.71 -39.71 10.55
C GLY A 147 -23.72 -39.11 9.55
N GLU A 148 -23.58 -39.74 8.41
CA GLU A 148 -22.60 -39.33 7.37
C GLU A 148 -23.04 -38.01 6.68
N ASP A 149 -24.34 -37.85 6.48
CA ASP A 149 -24.91 -36.62 5.93
C ASP A 149 -24.67 -35.40 6.83
N ALA A 150 -24.82 -35.57 8.15
CA ALA A 150 -24.53 -34.50 9.13
C ALA A 150 -23.05 -34.09 9.13
N ARG A 151 -22.13 -35.05 8.99
CA ARG A 151 -20.70 -34.77 8.88
C ARG A 151 -20.36 -34.03 7.58
N THR A 152 -20.98 -34.43 6.48
CA THR A 152 -20.79 -33.78 5.18
C THR A 152 -21.30 -32.34 5.21
N LEU A 153 -22.50 -32.12 5.75
CA LEU A 153 -23.11 -30.81 5.89
C LEU A 153 -22.28 -29.90 6.84
N SER A 154 -21.74 -30.45 7.93
CA SER A 154 -20.86 -29.72 8.86
C SER A 154 -19.57 -29.23 8.16
N ARG A 155 -19.02 -30.02 7.25
CA ARG A 155 -17.83 -29.60 6.45
C ARG A 155 -18.19 -28.46 5.49
N GLU A 156 -19.33 -28.53 4.81
CA GLU A 156 -19.76 -27.45 3.91
C GLU A 156 -20.06 -26.15 4.67
N VAL A 157 -20.67 -26.24 5.85
CA VAL A 157 -20.93 -25.05 6.70
C VAL A 157 -19.60 -24.43 7.17
N ALA A 158 -18.65 -25.22 7.61
CA ALA A 158 -17.32 -24.74 7.98
C ALA A 158 -16.59 -24.04 6.81
N ARG A 159 -16.81 -24.52 5.59
CA ARG A 159 -16.27 -23.90 4.37
C ARG A 159 -16.92 -22.54 4.11
N VAL A 160 -18.26 -22.44 4.24
CA VAL A 160 -18.96 -21.16 4.09
C VAL A 160 -18.49 -20.15 5.16
N GLU A 161 -18.29 -20.60 6.41
CA GLU A 161 -17.73 -19.75 7.47
C GLU A 161 -16.34 -19.21 7.11
N ALA A 162 -15.47 -20.04 6.56
CA ALA A 162 -14.14 -19.63 6.12
C ALA A 162 -14.22 -18.61 4.96
N ASP A 163 -15.11 -18.81 4.00
CA ASP A 163 -15.31 -17.88 2.87
C ASP A 163 -15.86 -16.52 3.35
N VAL A 164 -16.78 -16.52 4.30
CA VAL A 164 -17.32 -15.31 4.94
C VAL A 164 -16.21 -14.56 5.72
N GLU A 165 -15.36 -15.29 6.43
CA GLU A 165 -14.21 -14.70 7.15
C GLU A 165 -13.20 -14.10 6.16
N ASN A 166 -12.90 -14.79 5.07
CA ASN A 166 -12.05 -14.28 4.00
C ASN A 166 -12.59 -12.98 3.40
N ALA A 167 -13.92 -12.91 3.14
CA ALA A 167 -14.56 -11.71 2.62
C ALA A 167 -14.42 -10.52 3.59
N LEU A 168 -14.56 -10.77 4.90
CA LEU A 168 -14.37 -9.75 5.94
C LEU A 168 -12.93 -9.21 5.96
N TYR A 169 -11.94 -10.11 5.99
CA TYR A 169 -10.54 -9.68 5.99
C TYR A 169 -10.14 -9.00 4.69
N TYR A 170 -10.71 -9.43 3.55
CA TYR A 170 -10.54 -8.74 2.28
C TYR A 170 -11.07 -7.30 2.34
N ALA A 171 -12.29 -7.09 2.83
CA ALA A 171 -12.88 -5.76 2.98
C ALA A 171 -12.04 -4.86 3.91
N ARG A 172 -11.52 -5.41 5.00
CA ARG A 172 -10.61 -4.69 5.92
C ARG A 172 -9.26 -4.41 5.28
N SER A 173 -8.74 -5.32 4.46
CA SER A 173 -7.46 -5.15 3.78
C SER A 173 -7.47 -4.08 2.70
N THR A 174 -8.62 -3.74 2.12
CA THR A 174 -8.76 -2.70 1.09
C THR A 174 -8.92 -1.29 1.66
N SER A 175 -9.13 -1.14 2.98
CA SER A 175 -9.22 0.18 3.63
C SER A 175 -7.90 0.93 3.58
N VAL A 176 -7.99 2.24 3.33
CA VAL A 176 -6.84 3.17 3.38
C VAL A 176 -6.42 3.46 4.81
N ASP A 177 -7.36 3.39 5.76
CA ASP A 177 -7.08 3.62 7.17
C ASP A 177 -6.33 2.42 7.78
N LYS A 178 -5.35 2.70 8.63
CA LYS A 178 -4.63 1.70 9.42
C LYS A 178 -5.55 1.17 10.53
N ASP A 179 -6.41 0.22 10.18
CA ASP A 179 -7.37 -0.40 11.11
C ASP A 179 -6.76 -1.61 11.84
N TYR A 180 -5.45 -1.58 12.04
CA TYR A 180 -4.71 -2.60 12.76
C TYR A 180 -3.89 -1.96 13.89
N LEU A 181 -3.82 -2.65 15.02
CA LEU A 181 -3.11 -2.19 16.20
C LEU A 181 -1.81 -2.99 16.37
N LEU A 182 -0.68 -2.40 15.98
CA LEU A 182 0.62 -3.03 16.20
C LEU A 182 0.94 -3.05 17.70
N ARG A 183 1.18 -4.24 18.23
CA ARG A 183 1.66 -4.44 19.61
C ARG A 183 2.72 -5.53 19.67
N ARG A 184 3.49 -5.52 20.74
CA ARG A 184 4.50 -6.54 20.99
C ARG A 184 3.82 -7.87 21.34
N CYS A 185 4.09 -8.91 20.57
CA CYS A 185 3.50 -10.23 20.68
C CYS A 185 4.59 -11.31 20.72
N ALA A 186 4.38 -12.35 21.50
CA ALA A 186 5.24 -13.53 21.49
C ALA A 186 4.85 -14.46 20.33
N LEU A 187 5.78 -14.81 19.45
CA LEU A 187 5.50 -15.68 18.29
C LEU A 187 4.94 -17.04 18.69
N GLY A 188 5.45 -17.63 19.77
CA GLY A 188 4.94 -18.90 20.27
C GLY A 188 3.48 -18.84 20.75
N GLU A 189 3.02 -17.70 21.29
CA GLU A 189 1.61 -17.52 21.67
C GLU A 189 0.72 -17.38 20.45
N LEU A 190 1.14 -16.55 19.46
CA LEU A 190 0.40 -16.39 18.21
C LEU A 190 0.23 -17.73 17.47
N ALA A 191 1.28 -18.53 17.40
CA ALA A 191 1.23 -19.85 16.77
C ALA A 191 0.30 -20.81 17.52
N ARG A 192 0.39 -20.84 18.87
CA ARG A 192 -0.51 -21.68 19.70
C ARG A 192 -1.98 -21.29 19.55
N ASP A 193 -2.28 -19.99 19.51
CA ASP A 193 -3.64 -19.49 19.32
C ASP A 193 -4.18 -19.87 17.94
N ALA A 194 -3.37 -19.74 16.89
CA ALA A 194 -3.75 -20.14 15.55
C ALA A 194 -4.00 -21.65 15.46
N VAL A 195 -3.09 -22.48 15.99
CA VAL A 195 -3.24 -23.94 16.04
C VAL A 195 -4.48 -24.35 16.84
N LYS A 196 -4.72 -23.71 18.00
CA LYS A 196 -5.92 -23.97 18.82
C LYS A 196 -7.21 -23.65 18.07
N SER A 197 -7.23 -22.56 17.31
CA SER A 197 -8.40 -22.17 16.52
C SER A 197 -8.71 -23.14 15.38
N ARG A 198 -7.75 -23.91 14.93
CA ARG A 198 -7.85 -24.89 13.81
C ARG A 198 -7.68 -26.35 14.31
N ALA A 199 -7.71 -26.57 15.63
CA ALA A 199 -7.42 -27.89 16.22
C ALA A 199 -8.30 -29.00 15.66
N ARG A 200 -9.59 -28.75 15.46
CA ARG A 200 -10.52 -29.74 14.87
C ARG A 200 -10.08 -30.17 13.48
N SER A 201 -9.78 -29.24 12.58
CA SER A 201 -9.34 -29.56 11.21
C SER A 201 -8.03 -30.30 11.19
N LEU A 202 -7.09 -29.94 12.07
CA LEU A 202 -5.79 -30.62 12.19
C LEU A 202 -5.94 -32.06 12.67
N ILE A 203 -6.80 -32.32 13.69
CA ILE A 203 -7.08 -33.64 14.22
C ILE A 203 -7.80 -34.52 13.19
N GLU A 204 -8.85 -34.00 12.54
CA GLU A 204 -9.60 -34.72 11.50
C GLU A 204 -8.73 -35.04 10.29
N ALA A 205 -7.74 -34.20 9.97
CA ALA A 205 -6.79 -34.41 8.88
C ALA A 205 -5.55 -35.20 9.27
N HIS A 206 -5.40 -35.63 10.54
CA HIS A 206 -4.23 -36.31 11.09
C HIS A 206 -2.91 -35.56 10.80
N VAL A 207 -2.89 -34.23 10.96
CA VAL A 207 -1.69 -33.41 10.76
C VAL A 207 -0.99 -33.24 12.12
N ALA A 208 0.24 -33.74 12.22
CA ALA A 208 1.08 -33.50 13.40
C ALA A 208 1.64 -32.09 13.39
N VAL A 209 1.49 -31.35 14.51
CA VAL A 209 1.98 -29.98 14.62
C VAL A 209 3.19 -29.93 15.54
N ASP A 210 4.25 -29.28 15.09
CA ASP A 210 5.48 -29.06 15.85
C ASP A 210 5.71 -27.57 16.06
N LEU A 211 5.78 -27.14 17.33
CA LEU A 211 6.03 -25.76 17.75
C LEU A 211 7.38 -25.61 18.48
N ALA A 212 8.16 -26.69 18.59
CA ALA A 212 9.41 -26.69 19.37
C ALA A 212 10.43 -25.64 18.87
N GLY A 213 10.41 -25.32 17.56
CA GLY A 213 11.25 -24.26 16.98
C GLY A 213 10.91 -22.84 17.41
N LEU A 214 9.82 -22.63 18.18
CA LEU A 214 9.42 -21.36 18.76
C LEU A 214 9.66 -21.29 20.27
N GLU A 215 10.04 -22.39 20.91
CA GLU A 215 10.28 -22.56 22.35
C GLU A 215 11.78 -22.33 22.63
N GLY A 216 12.23 -21.06 22.66
CA GLY A 216 13.59 -20.69 23.07
C GLY A 216 13.62 -20.03 24.43
N GLU A 217 14.78 -20.07 25.14
CA GLU A 217 14.97 -19.49 26.48
C GLU A 217 14.65 -17.97 26.60
N LYS A 218 14.58 -17.27 25.45
CA LYS A 218 14.09 -15.89 25.35
C LYS A 218 13.03 -15.85 24.26
N GLY A 219 11.76 -15.94 24.65
CA GLY A 219 10.63 -15.89 23.72
C GLY A 219 10.84 -14.84 22.62
N LEU A 220 10.66 -15.25 21.37
CA LEU A 220 10.80 -14.37 20.22
C LEU A 220 9.62 -13.40 20.18
N TRP A 221 9.91 -12.11 20.34
CA TRP A 221 8.93 -11.04 20.35
C TRP A 221 8.97 -10.30 19.04
N VAL A 222 7.78 -10.04 18.49
CA VAL A 222 7.58 -9.30 17.23
C VAL A 222 6.51 -8.23 17.40
N TYR A 223 6.47 -7.24 16.50
CA TYR A 223 5.40 -6.24 16.45
C TYR A 223 4.44 -6.55 15.31
N CYS A 224 3.19 -6.86 15.66
CA CYS A 224 2.12 -7.12 14.69
C CYS A 224 0.75 -6.89 15.33
N ASP A 225 -0.32 -6.88 14.53
CA ASP A 225 -1.68 -7.02 15.03
C ASP A 225 -1.96 -8.50 15.29
N PRO A 226 -2.24 -8.92 16.52
CA PRO A 226 -2.41 -10.34 16.83
C PRO A 226 -3.65 -10.96 16.18
N LYS A 227 -4.73 -10.19 15.97
CA LYS A 227 -5.93 -10.71 15.29
C LYS A 227 -5.64 -11.00 13.82
N TRP A 228 -4.97 -10.05 13.15
CA TRP A 228 -4.56 -10.23 11.76
C TRP A 228 -3.53 -11.35 11.61
N MET A 229 -2.56 -11.42 12.52
CA MET A 229 -1.55 -12.49 12.48
C MET A 229 -2.15 -13.86 12.77
N THR A 230 -3.06 -14.00 13.72
CA THR A 230 -3.78 -15.26 13.98
C THR A 230 -4.58 -15.71 12.74
N PHE A 231 -5.22 -14.78 12.03
CA PHE A 231 -5.88 -15.08 10.76
C PHE A 231 -4.87 -15.53 9.68
N VAL A 232 -3.76 -14.80 9.52
CA VAL A 232 -2.68 -15.15 8.57
C VAL A 232 -2.17 -16.57 8.83
N LEU A 233 -1.83 -16.89 10.08
CA LEU A 233 -1.38 -18.22 10.46
C LEU A 233 -2.47 -19.28 10.26
N GLY A 234 -3.73 -18.94 10.53
CA GLY A 234 -4.88 -19.78 10.25
C GLY A 234 -4.99 -20.17 8.77
N GLN A 235 -4.78 -19.20 7.85
CA GLN A 235 -4.76 -19.48 6.40
C GLN A 235 -3.62 -20.42 5.98
N LEU A 236 -2.44 -20.29 6.62
CA LEU A 236 -1.32 -21.20 6.37
C LEU A 236 -1.61 -22.60 6.89
N ILE A 237 -2.23 -22.74 8.07
CA ILE A 237 -2.68 -24.01 8.62
C ILE A 237 -3.74 -24.66 7.71
N ASP A 238 -4.74 -23.89 7.26
CA ASP A 238 -5.79 -24.38 6.36
C ASP A 238 -5.21 -24.89 5.03
N ASN A 239 -4.17 -24.21 4.50
CA ASN A 239 -3.43 -24.70 3.33
C ASN A 239 -2.66 -25.98 3.63
N ALA A 240 -1.94 -26.07 4.75
CA ALA A 240 -1.22 -27.29 5.15
C ALA A 240 -2.17 -28.48 5.33
N VAL A 241 -3.36 -28.29 5.87
CA VAL A 241 -4.40 -29.33 5.97
C VAL A 241 -4.91 -29.74 4.60
N ARG A 242 -5.18 -28.78 3.71
CA ARG A 242 -5.73 -29.04 2.37
C ARG A 242 -4.77 -29.80 1.46
N TYR A 243 -3.50 -29.41 1.47
CA TYR A 243 -2.46 -29.93 0.58
C TYR A 243 -1.53 -30.92 1.27
N ARG A 244 -1.97 -31.51 2.40
CA ARG A 244 -1.19 -32.42 3.22
C ARG A 244 -0.73 -33.69 2.48
N ALA A 245 0.33 -34.27 2.96
CA ALA A 245 0.69 -35.64 2.58
C ALA A 245 -0.39 -36.63 3.03
N VAL A 246 -0.68 -37.63 2.20
CA VAL A 246 -1.63 -38.70 2.49
C VAL A 246 -0.83 -39.99 2.62
N PRO A 247 -0.81 -40.64 3.82
CA PRO A 247 0.08 -41.79 4.08
C PRO A 247 -0.06 -42.92 3.05
N GLU A 248 -1.28 -43.22 2.62
CA GLU A 248 -1.58 -44.28 1.66
C GLU A 248 -1.04 -43.97 0.26
N ARG A 249 -0.88 -42.68 -0.08
CA ARG A 249 -0.41 -42.21 -1.38
C ARG A 249 1.06 -41.83 -1.35
N ASP A 250 1.48 -41.11 -0.29
CA ASP A 250 2.77 -40.42 -0.23
C ASP A 250 3.77 -41.13 0.67
N GLY A 251 3.35 -42.19 1.40
CA GLY A 251 4.18 -43.00 2.31
C GLY A 251 4.72 -42.28 3.53
N ARG A 252 4.15 -41.09 3.87
CA ARG A 252 4.57 -40.24 5.00
C ARG A 252 3.40 -39.62 5.70
N GLU A 253 3.52 -39.41 7.02
CA GLU A 253 2.54 -38.69 7.83
C GLU A 253 2.60 -37.17 7.56
N ALA A 254 1.41 -36.53 7.59
CA ALA A 254 1.31 -35.10 7.42
C ALA A 254 1.87 -34.35 8.65
N ARG A 255 2.73 -33.38 8.41
CA ARG A 255 3.38 -32.57 9.45
C ARG A 255 3.37 -31.11 9.09
N LEU A 256 3.16 -30.26 10.12
CA LEU A 256 3.25 -28.81 10.06
C LEU A 256 4.20 -28.32 11.15
N CYS A 257 5.31 -27.70 10.78
CA CYS A 257 6.32 -27.17 11.69
C CYS A 257 6.32 -25.65 11.71
N PHE A 258 6.39 -25.08 12.91
CA PHE A 258 6.64 -23.66 13.14
C PHE A 258 8.03 -23.50 13.76
N SER A 259 8.87 -22.70 13.11
CA SER A 259 10.18 -22.35 13.64
C SER A 259 10.47 -20.88 13.37
N ALA A 260 11.45 -20.33 14.05
CA ALA A 260 11.85 -18.94 13.79
C ALA A 260 13.36 -18.80 13.86
N SER A 261 13.90 -17.91 13.05
CA SER A 261 15.31 -17.53 13.02
C SER A 261 15.45 -16.02 13.21
N VAL A 262 16.60 -15.62 13.78
CA VAL A 262 16.98 -14.20 13.88
C VAL A 262 18.11 -13.97 12.88
N GLU A 263 17.90 -13.10 11.92
CA GLU A 263 18.88 -12.73 10.91
C GLU A 263 19.46 -11.34 11.20
N GLY A 264 20.71 -11.10 10.83
CA GLY A 264 21.37 -9.81 11.00
C GLY A 264 21.59 -9.39 12.46
N THR A 265 21.80 -10.35 13.36
CA THR A 265 21.98 -10.12 14.80
C THR A 265 23.05 -9.05 15.07
N GLY A 266 22.64 -7.99 15.80
CA GLY A 266 23.53 -6.88 16.17
C GLY A 266 23.71 -5.80 15.09
N SER A 267 23.02 -5.88 13.97
CA SER A 267 22.98 -4.84 12.92
C SER A 267 21.67 -4.06 12.95
N ALA A 268 21.64 -2.91 12.25
CA ALA A 268 20.40 -2.14 12.03
C ALA A 268 19.38 -2.90 11.17
N GLU A 269 19.78 -3.99 10.51
CA GLU A 269 18.95 -4.84 9.66
C GLU A 269 18.48 -6.11 10.40
N GLU A 270 18.58 -6.14 11.73
CA GLU A 270 18.14 -7.29 12.50
C GLU A 270 16.66 -7.56 12.30
N ARG A 271 16.32 -8.81 11.94
CA ARG A 271 14.94 -9.23 11.64
C ARG A 271 14.67 -10.63 12.20
N VAL A 272 13.42 -10.86 12.55
CA VAL A 272 12.92 -12.18 12.93
C VAL A 272 12.18 -12.77 11.75
N VAL A 273 12.49 -13.99 11.36
CA VAL A 273 11.79 -14.72 10.30
C VAL A 273 11.07 -15.89 10.92
N LEU A 274 9.73 -15.91 10.78
CA LEU A 274 8.89 -17.06 11.13
C LEU A 274 8.77 -17.96 9.92
N HIS A 275 9.12 -19.22 10.08
CA HIS A 275 9.00 -20.28 9.07
C HIS A 275 7.80 -21.16 9.41
N VAL A 276 6.84 -21.27 8.50
CA VAL A 276 5.70 -22.19 8.59
C VAL A 276 5.88 -23.21 7.48
N ALA A 277 6.30 -24.42 7.84
CA ALA A 277 6.70 -25.47 6.91
C ALA A 277 5.76 -26.67 6.99
N ASP A 278 5.17 -27.06 5.86
CA ASP A 278 4.44 -28.33 5.71
C ASP A 278 5.25 -29.31 4.85
N ASN A 279 4.96 -30.59 4.99
CA ASN A 279 5.50 -31.66 4.16
C ASN A 279 4.48 -32.18 3.14
N GLY A 280 3.58 -31.33 2.67
CA GLY A 280 2.50 -31.66 1.74
C GLY A 280 2.96 -31.95 0.31
N CYS A 281 2.05 -31.77 -0.65
CA CYS A 281 2.35 -32.06 -2.07
C CYS A 281 3.34 -31.06 -2.70
N GLY A 282 3.63 -29.94 -2.04
CA GLY A 282 4.50 -28.89 -2.59
C GLY A 282 3.87 -28.12 -3.74
N ILE A 283 4.64 -27.19 -4.31
CA ILE A 283 4.23 -26.29 -5.40
C ILE A 283 5.28 -26.39 -6.50
N SER A 284 4.82 -26.45 -7.75
CA SER A 284 5.71 -26.45 -8.90
C SER A 284 6.47 -25.11 -9.03
N GLU A 285 7.68 -25.13 -9.58
CA GLU A 285 8.47 -23.92 -9.83
C GLU A 285 7.73 -22.91 -10.71
N ALA A 286 6.96 -23.39 -11.67
CA ALA A 286 6.15 -22.55 -12.57
C ALA A 286 5.03 -21.77 -11.83
N ASP A 287 4.46 -22.36 -10.78
CA ASP A 287 3.38 -21.75 -10.00
C ASP A 287 3.89 -20.89 -8.85
N LEU A 288 5.11 -21.15 -8.33
CA LEU A 288 5.65 -20.54 -7.11
C LEU A 288 5.66 -19.00 -7.13
N GLY A 289 5.95 -18.40 -8.27
CA GLY A 289 5.95 -16.95 -8.43
C GLY A 289 4.55 -16.31 -8.35
N ARG A 290 3.50 -17.12 -8.51
CA ARG A 290 2.12 -16.65 -8.66
C ARG A 290 1.19 -16.99 -7.49
N ILE A 291 1.64 -17.79 -6.53
CA ILE A 291 0.80 -18.29 -5.43
C ILE A 291 0.15 -17.18 -4.57
N PHE A 292 0.70 -15.98 -4.60
CA PHE A 292 0.17 -14.81 -3.91
C PHE A 292 -0.72 -13.94 -4.79
N GLU A 293 -0.94 -14.28 -6.06
CA GLU A 293 -1.86 -13.56 -6.94
C GLU A 293 -3.32 -13.84 -6.53
N ARG A 294 -4.17 -12.83 -6.66
CA ARG A 294 -5.59 -12.93 -6.34
C ARG A 294 -6.29 -13.95 -7.23
N GLY A 295 -6.95 -14.93 -6.60
CA GLY A 295 -7.72 -15.96 -7.31
C GLY A 295 -6.85 -17.04 -7.99
N PHE A 296 -5.55 -17.05 -7.74
CA PHE A 296 -4.68 -18.07 -8.30
C PHE A 296 -4.82 -19.40 -7.54
N THR A 297 -5.06 -20.45 -8.27
CA THR A 297 -5.27 -21.82 -7.73
C THR A 297 -4.42 -22.84 -8.49
N GLY A 298 -3.16 -22.70 -8.58
CA GLY A 298 -2.19 -23.59 -9.23
C GLY A 298 -2.68 -24.97 -9.75
N THR A 299 -1.83 -25.76 -10.28
CA THR A 299 -2.17 -27.10 -10.82
C THR A 299 -2.81 -28.00 -9.74
N ASN A 300 -2.30 -27.93 -8.50
CA ASN A 300 -2.80 -28.71 -7.37
C ASN A 300 -4.18 -28.25 -6.87
N GLY A 301 -4.52 -26.96 -7.00
CA GLY A 301 -5.82 -26.42 -6.60
C GLY A 301 -6.98 -26.76 -7.54
N ARG A 302 -6.69 -27.25 -8.75
CA ARG A 302 -7.70 -27.74 -9.72
C ARG A 302 -8.06 -29.20 -9.48
N THR A 303 -7.15 -29.98 -8.90
CA THR A 303 -7.32 -31.42 -8.63
C THR A 303 -7.84 -31.71 -7.21
N HIS A 304 -7.58 -30.82 -6.26
CA HIS A 304 -8.12 -30.87 -4.90
C HIS A 304 -9.35 -29.98 -4.80
N GLU A 305 -10.20 -30.15 -3.80
CA GLU A 305 -11.47 -29.39 -3.60
C GLU A 305 -11.36 -27.91 -3.94
N ARG A 306 -12.35 -27.36 -4.67
CA ARG A 306 -12.41 -25.97 -5.18
C ARG A 306 -11.86 -24.95 -4.18
N SER A 307 -10.65 -24.45 -4.42
CA SER A 307 -10.06 -23.37 -3.64
C SER A 307 -10.40 -22.02 -4.30
N THR A 308 -10.70 -21.00 -3.51
CA THR A 308 -11.02 -19.64 -4.01
C THR A 308 -9.76 -18.87 -4.48
N GLY A 309 -8.55 -19.37 -4.17
CA GLY A 309 -7.30 -18.66 -4.44
C GLY A 309 -7.14 -17.34 -3.67
N MET A 310 -7.91 -17.15 -2.60
CA MET A 310 -7.89 -15.91 -1.80
C MET A 310 -6.97 -15.99 -0.58
N GLY A 311 -6.70 -17.20 -0.04
CA GLY A 311 -5.98 -17.38 1.23
C GLY A 311 -4.57 -16.77 1.23
N LEU A 312 -3.69 -17.23 0.33
CA LEU A 312 -2.32 -16.70 0.24
C LEU A 312 -2.25 -15.24 -0.23
N TYR A 313 -3.17 -14.82 -1.10
CA TYR A 313 -3.32 -13.41 -1.44
C TYR A 313 -3.59 -12.53 -0.20
N LEU A 314 -4.51 -12.96 0.68
CA LEU A 314 -4.81 -12.27 1.94
C LEU A 314 -3.61 -12.30 2.90
N VAL A 315 -2.92 -13.43 3.02
CA VAL A 315 -1.67 -13.56 3.79
C VAL A 315 -0.69 -12.45 3.38
N ARG A 316 -0.39 -12.36 2.10
CA ARG A 316 0.53 -11.33 1.58
C ARG A 316 0.01 -9.92 1.83
N THR A 317 -1.25 -9.65 1.48
CA THR A 317 -1.84 -8.30 1.61
C THR A 317 -1.85 -7.81 3.05
N LEU A 318 -2.22 -8.66 4.02
CA LEU A 318 -2.26 -8.29 5.44
C LEU A 318 -0.86 -8.11 6.02
N CYS A 319 0.10 -8.97 5.64
CA CYS A 319 1.49 -8.83 6.04
C CYS A 319 2.10 -7.53 5.50
N GLU A 320 1.95 -7.23 4.21
CA GLU A 320 2.42 -5.99 3.60
C GLU A 320 1.83 -4.75 4.29
N LYS A 321 0.55 -4.76 4.63
CA LYS A 321 -0.09 -3.67 5.40
C LYS A 321 0.49 -3.49 6.79
N MET A 322 0.84 -4.57 7.47
CA MET A 322 1.57 -4.53 8.73
C MET A 322 3.05 -4.18 8.54
N GLY A 323 3.53 -4.02 7.29
CA GLY A 323 4.92 -3.75 6.94
C GLY A 323 5.83 -4.95 7.17
N LEU A 324 5.28 -6.14 7.01
CA LEU A 324 5.99 -7.42 7.04
C LEU A 324 6.22 -7.90 5.61
N ALA A 325 7.33 -8.61 5.37
CA ALA A 325 7.56 -9.28 4.10
C ALA A 325 7.14 -10.74 4.18
N VAL A 326 6.65 -11.29 3.06
CA VAL A 326 6.27 -12.70 2.94
C VAL A 326 6.98 -13.31 1.74
N GLY A 327 7.59 -14.47 1.96
CA GLY A 327 8.22 -15.31 0.94
C GLY A 327 7.72 -16.74 0.98
N ALA A 328 7.98 -17.50 -0.08
CA ALA A 328 7.67 -18.90 -0.14
C ALA A 328 8.82 -19.69 -0.76
N ARG A 329 9.07 -20.88 -0.21
CA ARG A 329 10.00 -21.87 -0.75
C ARG A 329 9.24 -23.18 -0.84
N SER A 330 9.29 -23.85 -1.96
CA SER A 330 8.58 -25.12 -2.15
C SER A 330 9.28 -26.01 -3.17
N ALA A 331 9.11 -27.31 -3.01
CA ALA A 331 9.49 -28.29 -4.02
C ALA A 331 8.34 -29.30 -4.14
N GLU A 332 7.95 -29.60 -5.36
CA GLU A 332 6.89 -30.56 -5.66
C GLU A 332 7.22 -31.95 -5.08
N GLY A 333 6.26 -32.56 -4.41
CA GLY A 333 6.42 -33.81 -3.70
C GLY A 333 7.18 -33.73 -2.39
N VAL A 334 7.72 -32.61 -1.97
CA VAL A 334 8.49 -32.42 -0.72
C VAL A 334 7.69 -31.67 0.33
N GLY A 335 7.14 -30.49 -0.03
CA GLY A 335 6.38 -29.61 0.85
C GLY A 335 6.59 -28.14 0.56
N THR A 336 6.01 -27.28 1.40
CA THR A 336 6.05 -25.82 1.27
C THR A 336 6.47 -25.16 2.57
N THR A 337 7.28 -24.12 2.48
CA THR A 337 7.63 -23.25 3.61
C THR A 337 7.24 -21.82 3.25
N ILE A 338 6.41 -21.19 4.08
CA ILE A 338 6.11 -19.78 4.00
C ILE A 338 6.92 -19.05 5.07
N ASP A 339 7.67 -18.06 4.64
CA ASP A 339 8.53 -17.23 5.49
C ASP A 339 7.86 -15.88 5.72
N ILE A 340 7.62 -15.47 6.99
CA ILE A 340 7.12 -14.16 7.37
C ILE A 340 8.23 -13.42 8.09
N THR A 341 8.66 -12.30 7.51
CA THR A 341 9.78 -11.49 8.03
C THR A 341 9.26 -10.28 8.80
N PHE A 342 9.66 -10.20 10.08
CA PHE A 342 9.34 -9.09 10.98
C PHE A 342 10.59 -8.23 11.16
N PRO A 343 10.56 -6.93 10.79
CA PRO A 343 11.65 -6.01 11.11
C PRO A 343 11.71 -5.80 12.63
N ARG A 344 12.91 -5.84 13.23
CA ARG A 344 13.06 -5.70 14.69
C ARG A 344 12.94 -4.27 15.19
N GLU A 345 13.29 -3.28 14.38
CA GLU A 345 13.19 -1.86 14.71
C GLU A 345 11.92 -1.21 14.11
N ARG A 346 10.80 -1.29 14.80
CA ARG A 346 9.74 -0.28 14.72
C ARG A 346 9.55 0.48 16.04
N SER A 347 10.57 0.55 16.87
CA SER A 347 10.57 1.25 18.15
C SER A 347 10.69 2.79 18.05
N ARG A 348 10.76 3.38 16.84
CA ARG A 348 10.99 4.83 16.65
C ARG A 348 10.02 5.53 15.71
N ALA A 349 8.79 5.05 15.54
CA ALA A 349 7.77 5.79 14.80
C ALA A 349 6.44 5.75 15.56
N VAL A 350 6.36 6.51 16.63
CA VAL A 350 5.17 7.13 17.19
C VAL A 350 5.51 8.59 17.46
#